data_ba2b4d2abe2b172b67a3cc558e7dbcd8
#
_entry.id   ba2b4d2abe2b172b67a3cc558e7dbcd8
#
_cell.length_a   1.000
_cell.length_b   1.000
_cell.length_c   1.000
_cell.angle_alpha   90.00
_cell.angle_beta   90.00
_cell.angle_gamma   90.00
#
_symmetry.space_group_name_H-M   'P 1'
#
loop_
_entity.id
_entity.type
_entity.pdbx_description
1 polymer ?
#
loop_
_entity_poly.entity_id
_entity_poly.type
_entity_poly.pdbx_seq_one_letter_code
_entity_poly.pdbx_strand_id
1 'polypeptide(L)'
;MSDSYFIAKAVALAKKGKYFSKPGVNVGAIIVKNNKVIGEGFYERFGGNHAEINAIDDVKQKYKNNYLSLLSDSEIFITLEPCSKVGKTGACVDTLKKYDFKRIVVGSIDPTQNGLESLRKHGFRVTSLNDKNCFSINKEFFHKNKYNKPFIRAKVAMSADHKSVFRNQKRKWITGIPARNDVQKIRAESDIILTGAGTLNIDKPSLNVRLKKIISNQSFCQPERFVFSSSLNLDWEAPFFTLPGKKVVVTSKRNFPTVPKKIKQLTFMNCDKKGKVIDSKKFIKKITKLNVNNILLESGPKLFGTFNDENLIDEYIFYISKEKLKEKALHFYEGKKNLNFFGGKQFVIVEESNVGKDKKIILRKK
;
A
#
# COMPACT_ATOMS: atom_id res chain seq x y z
N MET A 1 -14.70 16.26 25.52
CA MET A 1 -14.80 15.39 24.32
C MET A 1 -14.16 14.04 24.62
N SER A 2 -14.53 12.95 23.92
CA SER A 2 -13.99 11.60 24.20
C SER A 2 -12.64 11.37 23.50
N ASP A 3 -11.85 10.40 24.00
CA ASP A 3 -10.60 9.96 23.37
C ASP A 3 -10.83 9.50 21.93
N SER A 4 -11.95 8.77 21.69
CA SER A 4 -12.33 8.31 20.35
C SER A 4 -12.56 9.47 19.35
N TYR A 5 -13.09 10.58 19.82
CA TYR A 5 -13.26 11.78 18.98
C TYR A 5 -11.90 12.35 18.54
N PHE A 6 -10.93 12.46 19.44
CA PHE A 6 -9.62 12.99 19.12
C PHE A 6 -8.79 12.01 18.27
N ILE A 7 -8.87 10.70 18.56
CA ILE A 7 -8.25 9.70 17.69
C ILE A 7 -8.83 9.71 16.27
N ALA A 8 -10.13 9.90 16.11
CA ALA A 8 -10.74 10.02 14.78
C ALA A 8 -10.19 11.23 13.99
N LYS A 9 -9.93 12.36 14.66
CA LYS A 9 -9.24 13.51 14.04
C LYS A 9 -7.80 13.16 13.63
N ALA A 10 -7.04 12.49 14.50
CA ALA A 10 -5.68 12.04 14.17
C ALA A 10 -5.68 11.05 12.98
N VAL A 11 -6.67 10.14 12.88
CA VAL A 11 -6.87 9.25 11.73
C VAL A 11 -7.14 10.04 10.45
N ALA A 12 -7.94 11.10 10.52
CA ALA A 12 -8.20 11.98 9.36
C ALA A 12 -6.92 12.66 8.85
N LEU A 13 -6.05 13.09 9.77
CA LEU A 13 -4.72 13.62 9.43
C LEU A 13 -3.81 12.56 8.82
N ALA A 14 -3.73 11.35 9.42
CA ALA A 14 -2.93 10.25 8.91
C ALA A 14 -3.24 9.92 7.44
N LYS A 15 -4.53 9.98 7.06
CA LYS A 15 -4.99 9.75 5.67
C LYS A 15 -4.42 10.76 4.67
N LYS A 16 -3.99 11.95 5.08
CA LYS A 16 -3.35 12.94 4.18
C LYS A 16 -1.99 12.43 3.68
N GLY A 17 -1.26 11.64 4.48
CA GLY A 17 0.02 11.02 4.13
C GLY A 17 -0.06 9.78 3.23
N LYS A 18 -1.26 9.24 2.98
CA LYS A 18 -1.56 7.94 2.38
C LYS A 18 -0.75 7.57 1.12
N TYR A 19 -0.41 8.55 0.27
CA TYR A 19 0.32 8.33 -0.97
C TYR A 19 1.82 8.63 -0.87
N PHE A 20 2.26 9.23 0.22
CA PHE A 20 3.59 9.85 0.33
C PHE A 20 4.47 9.20 1.42
N SER A 21 3.86 8.54 2.39
CA SER A 21 4.55 7.87 3.51
C SER A 21 5.25 6.56 3.12
N LYS A 22 4.99 6.01 1.93
CA LYS A 22 5.54 4.71 1.48
C LYS A 22 7.07 4.66 1.42
N PRO A 23 7.65 3.51 1.77
CA PRO A 23 7.11 2.26 2.30
C PRO A 23 6.89 2.27 3.82
N GLY A 24 6.75 3.44 4.43
CA GLY A 24 6.44 3.61 5.85
C GLY A 24 4.96 3.42 6.17
N VAL A 25 4.55 3.97 7.31
CA VAL A 25 3.19 3.88 7.86
C VAL A 25 2.48 5.22 7.81
N ASN A 26 1.15 5.21 7.86
CA ASN A 26 0.34 6.42 7.95
C ASN A 26 0.11 6.75 9.42
N VAL A 27 0.68 7.83 9.90
CA VAL A 27 0.54 8.27 11.28
C VAL A 27 0.01 9.69 11.31
N GLY A 28 -0.91 9.94 12.23
CA GLY A 28 -1.40 11.27 12.56
C GLY A 28 -1.33 11.49 14.06
N ALA A 29 -1.06 12.73 14.46
CA ALA A 29 -0.99 13.15 15.84
C ALA A 29 -1.71 14.49 16.03
N ILE A 30 -2.39 14.64 17.15
CA ILE A 30 -2.96 15.91 17.59
C ILE A 30 -2.59 16.17 19.05
N ILE A 31 -2.39 17.44 19.37
CA ILE A 31 -2.14 17.90 20.74
C ILE A 31 -3.35 18.69 21.21
N VAL A 32 -3.85 18.34 22.40
CA VAL A 32 -5.10 18.87 22.96
C VAL A 32 -4.84 19.47 24.33
N LYS A 33 -5.32 20.68 24.55
CA LYS A 33 -5.35 21.33 25.87
C LYS A 33 -6.75 21.87 26.13
N ASN A 34 -7.32 21.57 27.27
CA ASN A 34 -8.67 22.02 27.68
C ASN A 34 -9.73 21.71 26.60
N ASN A 35 -9.75 20.49 26.10
CA ASN A 35 -10.63 20.02 25.01
C ASN A 35 -10.50 20.77 23.66
N LYS A 36 -9.47 21.61 23.47
CA LYS A 36 -9.18 22.30 22.21
C LYS A 36 -7.94 21.70 21.56
N VAL A 37 -8.01 21.45 20.26
CA VAL A 37 -6.82 21.03 19.47
C VAL A 37 -5.92 22.27 19.32
N ILE A 38 -4.69 22.19 19.80
CA ILE A 38 -3.68 23.24 19.73
C ILE A 38 -2.58 22.93 18.72
N GLY A 39 -2.37 21.65 18.36
CA GLY A 39 -1.41 21.25 17.35
C GLY A 39 -1.85 20.03 16.58
N GLU A 40 -1.48 19.96 15.30
CA GLU A 40 -1.81 18.89 14.36
C GLU A 40 -0.57 18.48 13.58
N GLY A 41 -0.38 17.17 13.37
CA GLY A 41 0.71 16.64 12.57
C GLY A 41 0.36 15.32 11.92
N PHE A 42 1.00 15.01 10.81
CA PHE A 42 0.92 13.69 10.19
C PHE A 42 2.27 13.36 9.54
N TYR A 43 2.51 12.08 9.29
CA TYR A 43 3.71 11.63 8.58
C TYR A 43 3.58 11.98 7.10
N GLU A 44 4.20 13.06 6.69
CA GLU A 44 4.00 13.66 5.37
C GLU A 44 4.70 12.92 4.25
N ARG A 45 5.88 12.37 4.53
CA ARG A 45 6.72 11.67 3.54
C ARG A 45 7.70 10.70 4.20
N PHE A 46 8.07 9.67 3.47
CA PHE A 46 9.07 8.71 3.92
C PHE A 46 10.43 9.39 4.19
N GLY A 47 10.93 9.21 5.42
CA GLY A 47 12.19 9.80 5.88
C GLY A 47 12.09 11.26 6.35
N GLY A 48 10.88 11.83 6.39
CA GLY A 48 10.60 13.13 7.02
C GLY A 48 10.31 12.99 8.52
N ASN A 49 9.94 14.12 9.15
CA ASN A 49 9.53 14.15 10.54
C ASN A 49 8.29 13.28 10.77
N HIS A 50 8.24 12.57 11.89
CA HIS A 50 7.09 11.80 12.30
C HIS A 50 5.93 12.71 12.74
N ALA A 51 4.73 12.17 12.82
CA ALA A 51 3.52 12.91 13.11
C ALA A 51 3.57 13.68 14.44
N GLU A 52 4.18 13.07 15.45
CA GLU A 52 4.37 13.64 16.78
C GLU A 52 5.22 14.91 16.71
N ILE A 53 6.31 14.85 15.96
CA ILE A 53 7.23 15.99 15.80
C ILE A 53 6.52 17.11 15.05
N ASN A 54 5.82 16.78 13.96
CA ASN A 54 5.06 17.76 13.18
C ASN A 54 3.95 18.41 14.02
N ALA A 55 3.28 17.67 14.91
CA ALA A 55 2.26 18.23 15.82
C ALA A 55 2.87 19.19 16.84
N ILE A 56 4.04 18.88 17.40
CA ILE A 56 4.78 19.75 18.31
C ILE A 56 5.25 21.01 17.57
N ASP A 57 5.78 20.86 16.37
CA ASP A 57 6.27 21.97 15.57
C ASP A 57 5.11 22.89 15.12
N ASP A 58 3.91 22.36 14.87
CA ASP A 58 2.70 23.14 14.62
C ASP A 58 2.32 24.02 15.83
N VAL A 59 2.41 23.48 17.06
CA VAL A 59 2.21 24.26 18.29
C VAL A 59 3.26 25.38 18.40
N LYS A 60 4.54 25.06 18.15
CA LYS A 60 5.62 26.06 18.19
C LYS A 60 5.38 27.21 17.20
N GLN A 61 4.99 26.88 15.96
CA GLN A 61 4.73 27.88 14.92
C GLN A 61 3.53 28.77 15.27
N LYS A 62 2.44 28.19 15.79
CA LYS A 62 1.22 28.93 16.13
C LYS A 62 1.39 29.82 17.35
N TYR A 63 2.08 29.34 18.38
CA TYR A 63 2.07 30.00 19.70
C TYR A 63 3.44 30.56 20.12
N LYS A 64 4.47 30.44 19.27
CA LYS A 64 5.79 31.05 19.45
C LYS A 64 6.31 30.89 20.87
N ASN A 65 6.50 32.00 21.58
CA ASN A 65 7.08 32.02 22.93
C ASN A 65 6.23 31.27 23.99
N ASN A 66 4.93 31.07 23.73
CA ASN A 66 4.01 30.44 24.69
C ASN A 66 3.86 28.95 24.50
N TYR A 67 4.57 28.34 23.52
CA TYR A 67 4.39 26.93 23.17
C TYR A 67 4.70 25.97 24.32
N LEU A 68 5.71 26.25 25.13
CA LEU A 68 6.09 25.38 26.25
C LEU A 68 4.98 25.29 27.31
N SER A 69 4.39 26.43 27.70
CA SER A 69 3.28 26.46 28.66
C SER A 69 2.01 25.78 28.13
N LEU A 70 1.83 25.80 26.79
CA LEU A 70 0.72 25.12 26.15
C LEU A 70 0.94 23.62 26.01
N LEU A 71 2.16 23.16 25.76
CA LEU A 71 2.50 21.75 25.73
C LEU A 71 2.45 21.11 27.13
N SER A 72 2.90 21.84 28.16
CA SER A 72 2.79 21.38 29.55
C SER A 72 1.31 21.15 29.91
N ASP A 73 1.03 20.02 30.59
CA ASP A 73 -0.32 19.58 30.98
C ASP A 73 -1.31 19.40 29.81
N SER A 74 -0.81 19.33 28.57
CA SER A 74 -1.62 18.94 27.40
C SER A 74 -1.64 17.42 27.19
N GLU A 75 -2.53 16.94 26.35
CA GLU A 75 -2.64 15.54 25.95
C GLU A 75 -2.25 15.38 24.49
N ILE A 76 -1.49 14.34 24.16
CA ILE A 76 -1.19 14.01 22.77
C ILE A 76 -1.89 12.70 22.37
N PHE A 77 -2.57 12.73 21.22
CA PHE A 77 -3.28 11.60 20.61
C PHE A 77 -2.58 11.19 19.33
N ILE A 78 -2.13 9.95 19.24
CA ILE A 78 -1.31 9.43 18.14
C ILE A 78 -1.94 8.15 17.60
N THR A 79 -2.06 8.00 16.29
CA THR A 79 -2.74 6.83 15.69
C THR A 79 -1.94 5.53 15.80
N LEU A 80 -0.62 5.61 15.95
CA LEU A 80 0.29 4.46 16.08
C LEU A 80 1.29 4.73 17.20
N GLU A 81 1.72 3.68 17.91
CA GLU A 81 2.74 3.76 18.94
C GLU A 81 3.98 4.54 18.50
N PRO A 82 4.44 5.55 19.28
CA PRO A 82 5.66 6.29 19.00
C PRO A 82 6.90 5.39 18.91
N CYS A 83 7.77 5.66 17.94
CA CYS A 83 8.98 4.86 17.77
C CYS A 83 9.94 5.05 18.95
N SER A 84 10.51 3.91 19.41
CA SER A 84 11.53 3.85 20.46
C SER A 84 12.94 3.65 19.90
N LYS A 85 13.07 3.31 18.63
CA LYS A 85 14.35 3.08 17.94
C LYS A 85 14.75 4.31 17.15
N VAL A 86 16.02 4.66 17.20
CA VAL A 86 16.62 5.70 16.35
C VAL A 86 16.65 5.16 14.92
N GLY A 87 15.94 5.83 14.01
CA GLY A 87 15.90 5.54 12.59
C GLY A 87 16.65 6.58 11.77
N LYS A 88 16.03 7.06 10.69
CA LYS A 88 16.54 8.21 9.91
C LYS A 88 16.40 9.53 10.66
N THR A 89 15.46 9.60 11.59
CA THR A 89 15.25 10.68 12.55
C THR A 89 15.44 10.13 13.95
N GLY A 90 15.60 10.99 14.95
CA GLY A 90 15.64 10.56 16.36
C GLY A 90 14.36 9.83 16.77
N ALA A 91 14.40 9.04 17.84
CA ALA A 91 13.24 8.36 18.37
C ALA A 91 12.16 9.35 18.86
N CYS A 92 10.89 9.13 18.49
CA CYS A 92 9.80 10.00 18.93
C CYS A 92 9.66 10.01 20.46
N VAL A 93 9.86 8.88 21.12
CA VAL A 93 9.82 8.79 22.59
C VAL A 93 10.80 9.75 23.25
N ASP A 94 12.01 9.95 22.68
CA ASP A 94 13.00 10.86 23.26
C ASP A 94 12.62 12.34 23.07
N THR A 95 11.88 12.64 22.00
CA THR A 95 11.32 13.98 21.81
C THR A 95 10.15 14.22 22.74
N LEU A 96 9.23 13.26 22.90
CA LEU A 96 8.08 13.37 23.78
C LEU A 96 8.51 13.56 25.24
N LYS A 97 9.58 12.92 25.69
CA LYS A 97 10.15 13.05 27.04
C LYS A 97 10.67 14.46 27.39
N LYS A 98 10.88 15.31 26.38
CA LYS A 98 11.30 16.70 26.59
C LYS A 98 10.17 17.64 27.03
N TYR A 99 8.92 17.16 26.96
CA TYR A 99 7.73 17.94 27.26
C TYR A 99 6.91 17.26 28.37
N ASP A 100 6.22 18.07 29.14
CA ASP A 100 5.44 17.64 30.29
C ASP A 100 3.98 17.39 29.90
N PHE A 101 3.76 16.36 29.04
CA PHE A 101 2.42 15.97 28.66
C PHE A 101 1.69 15.29 29.83
N LYS A 102 0.46 15.73 30.11
CA LYS A 102 -0.44 15.12 31.10
C LYS A 102 -0.74 13.66 30.78
N ARG A 103 -0.92 13.36 29.50
CA ARG A 103 -1.30 12.03 29.02
C ARG A 103 -0.91 11.82 27.54
N ILE A 104 -0.49 10.59 27.23
CA ILE A 104 -0.23 10.14 25.87
C ILE A 104 -1.25 9.06 25.51
N VAL A 105 -2.06 9.27 24.47
CA VAL A 105 -3.11 8.35 24.03
C VAL A 105 -2.72 7.81 22.66
N VAL A 106 -2.71 6.48 22.53
CA VAL A 106 -2.27 5.78 21.31
C VAL A 106 -3.41 4.93 20.75
N GLY A 107 -3.66 5.08 19.46
CA GLY A 107 -4.73 4.37 18.77
C GLY A 107 -4.43 2.90 18.50
N SER A 108 -3.18 2.55 18.16
CA SER A 108 -2.75 1.17 17.90
C SER A 108 -1.30 0.95 18.33
N ILE A 109 -1.01 -0.26 18.79
CA ILE A 109 0.33 -0.70 19.22
C ILE A 109 1.15 -1.09 17.99
N ASP A 110 2.41 -0.65 17.90
CA ASP A 110 3.35 -1.05 16.86
C ASP A 110 4.07 -2.35 17.28
N PRO A 111 3.90 -3.46 16.53
CA PRO A 111 4.50 -4.74 16.89
C PRO A 111 6.04 -4.76 16.79
N THR A 112 6.66 -3.69 16.33
CA THR A 112 8.10 -3.57 16.11
C THR A 112 8.80 -2.61 17.09
N GLN A 113 8.03 -1.94 17.95
CA GLN A 113 8.47 -0.92 18.88
C GLN A 113 8.17 -1.30 20.34
N ASN A 114 8.75 -0.54 21.28
CA ASN A 114 8.47 -0.61 22.71
C ASN A 114 8.30 0.81 23.27
N GLY A 115 7.68 1.70 22.50
CA GLY A 115 7.54 3.12 22.83
C GLY A 115 6.65 3.36 24.04
N LEU A 116 5.53 2.63 24.15
CA LEU A 116 4.62 2.75 25.29
C LEU A 116 5.27 2.37 26.60
N GLU A 117 6.06 1.29 26.62
CA GLU A 117 6.78 0.85 27.80
C GLU A 117 7.85 1.89 28.21
N SER A 118 8.60 2.40 27.22
CA SER A 118 9.60 3.45 27.44
C SER A 118 9.00 4.73 28.05
N LEU A 119 7.82 5.15 27.57
CA LEU A 119 7.13 6.33 28.09
C LEU A 119 6.58 6.09 29.51
N ARG A 120 5.99 4.92 29.78
CA ARG A 120 5.53 4.56 31.15
C ARG A 120 6.67 4.53 32.17
N LYS A 121 7.82 3.95 31.80
CA LYS A 121 9.04 3.94 32.65
C LYS A 121 9.53 5.36 32.96
N HIS A 122 9.25 6.32 32.08
CA HIS A 122 9.58 7.73 32.28
C HIS A 122 8.51 8.50 33.07
N GLY A 123 7.46 7.85 33.54
CA GLY A 123 6.41 8.44 34.36
C GLY A 123 5.17 8.95 33.62
N PHE A 124 5.12 8.84 32.30
CA PHE A 124 3.94 9.27 31.55
C PHE A 124 2.72 8.37 31.79
N ARG A 125 1.54 8.99 31.93
CA ARG A 125 0.26 8.28 31.83
C ARG A 125 -0.02 7.94 30.37
N VAL A 126 0.06 6.64 30.02
CA VAL A 126 -0.12 6.16 28.65
C VAL A 126 -1.36 5.29 28.54
N THR A 127 -2.27 5.64 27.61
CA THR A 127 -3.50 4.90 27.28
C THR A 127 -3.41 4.33 25.87
N SER A 128 -3.74 3.05 25.67
CA SER A 128 -3.90 2.42 24.36
C SER A 128 -5.37 2.08 24.11
N LEU A 129 -5.93 2.54 22.98
CA LEU A 129 -7.36 2.38 22.66
C LEU A 129 -7.65 1.15 21.82
N ASN A 130 -6.65 0.57 21.14
CA ASN A 130 -6.82 -0.51 20.15
C ASN A 130 -7.90 -0.18 19.10
N ASP A 131 -7.85 1.03 18.56
CA ASP A 131 -8.85 1.57 17.65
C ASP A 131 -8.79 0.90 16.28
N LYS A 132 -9.93 0.40 15.79
CA LYS A 132 -10.05 -0.32 14.52
C LYS A 132 -9.67 0.54 13.30
N ASN A 133 -9.91 1.86 13.34
CA ASN A 133 -9.58 2.75 12.24
C ASN A 133 -8.06 2.97 12.16
N CYS A 134 -7.39 3.05 13.31
CA CYS A 134 -5.93 3.13 13.39
C CYS A 134 -5.25 1.87 12.81
N PHE A 135 -5.80 0.68 13.08
CA PHE A 135 -5.35 -0.55 12.41
C PHE A 135 -5.63 -0.52 10.91
N SER A 136 -6.83 -0.07 10.51
CA SER A 136 -7.28 -0.09 9.11
C SER A 136 -6.40 0.76 8.19
N ILE A 137 -5.94 1.94 8.63
CA ILE A 137 -5.09 2.81 7.82
C ILE A 137 -3.67 2.27 7.60
N ASN A 138 -3.27 1.24 8.37
CA ASN A 138 -1.96 0.59 8.31
C ASN A 138 -2.09 -0.95 8.20
N LYS A 139 -3.20 -1.45 7.64
CA LYS A 139 -3.48 -2.90 7.58
C LYS A 139 -2.37 -3.71 6.93
N GLU A 140 -1.70 -3.16 5.92
CA GLU A 140 -0.61 -3.81 5.19
C GLU A 140 0.63 -3.98 6.07
N PHE A 141 0.96 -2.97 6.86
CA PHE A 141 2.04 -3.00 7.83
C PHE A 141 1.79 -4.06 8.92
N PHE A 142 0.59 -4.06 9.51
CA PHE A 142 0.22 -5.06 10.52
C PHE A 142 0.19 -6.47 9.95
N HIS A 143 -0.32 -6.64 8.71
CA HIS A 143 -0.32 -7.92 8.01
C HIS A 143 1.11 -8.45 7.80
N LYS A 144 2.02 -7.59 7.28
CA LYS A 144 3.42 -7.96 7.07
C LYS A 144 4.08 -8.44 8.36
N ASN A 145 3.89 -7.73 9.46
CA ASN A 145 4.50 -8.09 10.73
C ASN A 145 3.88 -9.36 11.34
N LYS A 146 2.57 -9.56 11.18
CA LYS A 146 1.88 -10.75 11.69
C LYS A 146 2.21 -12.02 10.91
N TYR A 147 2.25 -11.94 9.58
CA TYR A 147 2.39 -13.11 8.70
C TYR A 147 3.76 -13.24 8.04
N ASN A 148 4.68 -12.32 8.31
CA ASN A 148 6.02 -12.26 7.71
C ASN A 148 5.96 -12.34 6.17
N LYS A 149 5.03 -11.63 5.55
CA LYS A 149 4.86 -11.50 4.10
C LYS A 149 4.16 -10.19 3.74
N PRO A 150 4.44 -9.57 2.56
CA PRO A 150 3.73 -8.39 2.12
C PRO A 150 2.24 -8.70 1.90
N PHE A 151 1.38 -7.69 2.08
CA PHE A 151 -0.05 -7.79 1.78
C PHE A 151 -0.26 -7.72 0.25
N ILE A 152 -0.88 -8.73 -0.34
CA ILE A 152 -1.04 -8.83 -1.79
C ILE A 152 -2.50 -8.54 -2.18
N ARG A 153 -2.68 -7.46 -2.94
CA ARG A 153 -3.95 -7.12 -3.59
C ARG A 153 -3.91 -7.53 -5.05
N ALA A 154 -4.91 -8.23 -5.52
CA ALA A 154 -5.07 -8.52 -6.94
C ALA A 154 -6.20 -7.66 -7.52
N LYS A 155 -5.88 -6.82 -8.52
CA LYS A 155 -6.86 -6.00 -9.24
C LYS A 155 -7.22 -6.65 -10.57
N VAL A 156 -8.50 -6.85 -10.81
CA VAL A 156 -9.05 -7.36 -12.06
C VAL A 156 -10.09 -6.37 -12.61
N ALA A 157 -10.00 -6.07 -13.91
CA ALA A 157 -11.08 -5.41 -14.64
C ALA A 157 -11.74 -6.45 -15.54
N MET A 158 -13.06 -6.60 -15.45
CA MET A 158 -13.80 -7.60 -16.21
C MET A 158 -15.19 -7.12 -16.63
N SER A 159 -15.77 -7.83 -17.58
CA SER A 159 -17.15 -7.67 -18.01
C SER A 159 -18.15 -8.34 -17.06
N ALA A 160 -19.45 -8.08 -17.24
CA ALA A 160 -20.51 -8.68 -16.43
C ALA A 160 -20.57 -10.22 -16.52
N ASP A 161 -20.04 -10.80 -17.59
CA ASP A 161 -19.91 -12.24 -17.80
C ASP A 161 -18.49 -12.76 -17.49
N HIS A 162 -17.75 -12.04 -16.64
CA HIS A 162 -16.46 -12.40 -16.08
C HIS A 162 -15.34 -12.62 -17.11
N LYS A 163 -15.33 -11.83 -18.18
CA LYS A 163 -14.28 -11.85 -19.20
C LYS A 163 -13.31 -10.67 -19.02
N SER A 164 -12.02 -10.90 -19.20
CA SER A 164 -11.00 -9.87 -18.96
C SER A 164 -10.03 -9.62 -20.12
N VAL A 165 -9.95 -10.53 -21.09
CA VAL A 165 -8.97 -10.44 -22.18
C VAL A 165 -9.66 -10.71 -23.52
N PHE A 166 -9.63 -9.74 -24.43
CA PHE A 166 -10.18 -9.92 -25.79
C PHE A 166 -9.33 -10.89 -26.61
N ARG A 167 -9.96 -11.87 -27.27
CA ARG A 167 -9.27 -12.87 -28.11
C ARG A 167 -8.50 -12.24 -29.28
N ASN A 168 -9.05 -11.21 -29.89
CA ASN A 168 -8.46 -10.51 -31.04
C ASN A 168 -7.50 -9.37 -30.64
N GLN A 169 -7.34 -9.10 -29.33
CA GLN A 169 -6.46 -8.07 -28.75
C GLN A 169 -6.70 -6.63 -29.29
N LYS A 170 -7.79 -6.39 -30.05
CA LYS A 170 -8.07 -5.09 -30.68
C LYS A 170 -8.62 -4.04 -29.71
N ARG A 171 -9.34 -4.47 -28.66
CA ARG A 171 -9.90 -3.57 -27.63
C ARG A 171 -9.11 -3.70 -26.32
N LYS A 172 -8.65 -2.57 -25.80
CA LYS A 172 -7.79 -2.51 -24.61
C LYS A 172 -8.55 -2.33 -23.30
N TRP A 173 -9.70 -1.63 -23.32
CA TRP A 173 -10.40 -1.20 -22.12
C TRP A 173 -11.76 -1.87 -21.97
N ILE A 174 -12.01 -2.49 -20.81
CA ILE A 174 -13.29 -3.11 -20.44
C ILE A 174 -14.09 -2.15 -19.55
N THR A 175 -13.41 -1.43 -18.66
CA THR A 175 -14.01 -0.50 -17.71
C THR A 175 -13.80 0.97 -18.11
N GLY A 176 -14.64 1.85 -17.58
CA GLY A 176 -14.66 3.26 -17.89
C GLY A 176 -13.49 4.06 -17.28
N ILE A 177 -13.43 5.36 -17.63
CA ILE A 177 -12.40 6.28 -17.12
C ILE A 177 -12.43 6.41 -15.59
N PRO A 178 -13.61 6.53 -14.92
CA PRO A 178 -13.66 6.63 -13.46
C PRO A 178 -13.00 5.43 -12.76
N ALA A 179 -13.28 4.19 -13.20
CA ALA A 179 -12.66 2.98 -12.65
C ALA A 179 -11.14 2.98 -12.86
N ARG A 180 -10.68 3.37 -14.05
CA ARG A 180 -9.23 3.49 -14.34
C ARG A 180 -8.55 4.56 -13.48
N ASN A 181 -9.23 5.66 -13.17
CA ASN A 181 -8.72 6.68 -12.26
C ASN A 181 -8.67 6.18 -10.81
N ASP A 182 -9.64 5.37 -10.39
CA ASP A 182 -9.61 4.76 -9.06
C ASP A 182 -8.45 3.76 -8.92
N VAL A 183 -8.16 2.97 -9.97
CA VAL A 183 -6.96 2.11 -10.02
C VAL A 183 -5.66 2.91 -9.87
N GLN A 184 -5.58 4.16 -10.36
CA GLN A 184 -4.40 5.01 -10.15
C GLN A 184 -4.18 5.34 -8.67
N LYS A 185 -5.24 5.48 -7.88
CA LYS A 185 -5.14 5.68 -6.42
C LYS A 185 -4.58 4.43 -5.74
N ILE A 186 -5.08 3.24 -6.13
CA ILE A 186 -4.57 1.97 -5.61
C ILE A 186 -3.09 1.78 -5.95
N ARG A 187 -2.67 2.13 -7.17
CA ARG A 187 -1.26 2.15 -7.55
C ARG A 187 -0.46 3.10 -6.67
N ALA A 188 -0.99 4.30 -6.39
CA ALA A 188 -0.32 5.29 -5.55
C ALA A 188 -0.12 4.80 -4.09
N GLU A 189 -0.98 3.92 -3.60
CA GLU A 189 -0.87 3.28 -2.28
C GLU A 189 0.07 2.08 -2.27
N SER A 190 0.48 1.57 -3.42
CA SER A 190 1.26 0.33 -3.52
C SER A 190 2.76 0.60 -3.52
N ASP A 191 3.52 -0.26 -2.84
CA ASP A 191 4.98 -0.22 -2.88
C ASP A 191 5.49 -0.85 -4.19
N ILE A 192 4.88 -1.97 -4.59
CA ILE A 192 5.21 -2.70 -5.82
C ILE A 192 3.94 -2.89 -6.66
N ILE A 193 4.08 -2.74 -7.98
CA ILE A 193 3.10 -3.21 -8.96
C ILE A 193 3.71 -4.38 -9.72
N LEU A 194 3.04 -5.53 -9.66
CA LEU A 194 3.49 -6.78 -10.29
C LEU A 194 2.62 -7.14 -11.48
N THR A 195 3.25 -7.49 -12.60
CA THR A 195 2.58 -8.00 -13.81
C THR A 195 3.25 -9.24 -14.37
N GLY A 196 2.68 -9.84 -15.41
CA GLY A 196 3.26 -10.94 -16.17
C GLY A 196 3.71 -10.51 -17.57
N ALA A 197 4.66 -11.25 -18.16
CA ALA A 197 5.19 -11.00 -19.50
C ALA A 197 4.09 -10.96 -20.58
N GLY A 198 3.08 -11.81 -20.47
CA GLY A 198 1.95 -11.79 -21.42
C GLY A 198 1.21 -10.45 -21.43
N THR A 199 0.84 -9.95 -20.24
CA THR A 199 0.20 -8.63 -20.11
C THR A 199 1.13 -7.51 -20.59
N LEU A 200 2.43 -7.60 -20.27
CA LEU A 200 3.41 -6.60 -20.67
C LEU A 200 3.52 -6.52 -22.20
N ASN A 201 3.68 -7.65 -22.87
CA ASN A 201 3.89 -7.70 -24.33
C ASN A 201 2.63 -7.33 -25.12
N ILE A 202 1.43 -7.73 -24.63
CA ILE A 202 0.15 -7.50 -25.33
C ILE A 202 -0.36 -6.08 -25.07
N ASP A 203 -0.51 -5.71 -23.79
CA ASP A 203 -1.16 -4.46 -23.40
C ASP A 203 -0.18 -3.27 -23.36
N LYS A 204 1.12 -3.54 -23.36
CA LYS A 204 2.20 -2.55 -23.22
C LYS A 204 1.90 -1.50 -22.13
N PRO A 205 1.59 -1.95 -20.90
CA PRO A 205 1.16 -1.06 -19.84
C PRO A 205 2.34 -0.26 -19.28
N SER A 206 2.06 0.98 -18.87
CA SER A 206 3.06 1.78 -18.17
C SER A 206 3.23 1.42 -16.68
N LEU A 207 2.15 0.93 -16.06
CA LEU A 207 2.07 0.57 -14.63
C LEU A 207 2.66 1.63 -13.68
N ASN A 208 2.45 2.89 -14.00
CA ASN A 208 2.81 4.04 -13.17
C ASN A 208 1.58 4.83 -12.76
N VAL A 209 1.75 5.71 -11.79
CA VAL A 209 0.73 6.67 -11.37
C VAL A 209 0.81 7.90 -12.26
N ARG A 210 -0.35 8.36 -12.78
CA ARG A 210 -0.49 9.49 -13.70
C ARG A 210 -1.51 10.53 -13.25
N LEU A 211 -2.12 10.37 -12.08
CA LEU A 211 -3.03 11.37 -11.53
C LEU A 211 -2.25 12.63 -11.14
N LYS A 212 -2.46 13.72 -11.88
CA LYS A 212 -1.77 15.01 -11.65
C LYS A 212 -1.83 15.43 -10.17
N LYS A 213 -3.00 15.31 -9.54
CA LYS A 213 -3.23 15.62 -8.12
C LYS A 213 -2.27 14.91 -7.14
N ILE A 214 -1.73 13.75 -7.51
CA ILE A 214 -0.80 12.96 -6.69
C ILE A 214 0.64 13.25 -7.11
N ILE A 215 0.93 13.15 -8.40
CA ILE A 215 2.30 13.25 -8.92
C ILE A 215 2.88 14.67 -8.87
N SER A 216 2.04 15.71 -8.77
CA SER A 216 2.52 17.09 -8.59
C SER A 216 3.13 17.36 -7.20
N ASN A 217 2.86 16.50 -6.22
CA ASN A 217 3.51 16.59 -4.92
C ASN A 217 4.93 16.02 -5.01
N GLN A 218 5.93 16.84 -4.68
CA GLN A 218 7.35 16.47 -4.73
C GLN A 218 7.72 15.30 -3.80
N SER A 219 6.91 15.01 -2.78
CA SER A 219 7.10 13.87 -1.88
C SER A 219 6.59 12.55 -2.48
N PHE A 220 5.92 12.57 -3.63
CA PHE A 220 5.39 11.36 -4.24
C PHE A 220 6.48 10.52 -4.89
N CYS A 221 6.57 9.25 -4.50
CA CYS A 221 7.42 8.27 -5.15
C CYS A 221 6.59 7.26 -5.93
N GLN A 222 6.96 7.02 -7.20
CA GLN A 222 6.32 5.98 -8.01
C GLN A 222 6.52 4.60 -7.38
N PRO A 223 5.53 3.69 -7.44
CA PRO A 223 5.72 2.30 -7.06
C PRO A 223 6.80 1.63 -7.92
N GLU A 224 7.54 0.69 -7.34
CA GLU A 224 8.45 -0.15 -8.09
C GLU A 224 7.65 -1.08 -9.02
N ARG A 225 8.13 -1.31 -10.25
CA ARG A 225 7.45 -2.13 -11.25
C ARG A 225 8.15 -3.46 -11.43
N PHE A 226 7.40 -4.53 -11.25
CA PHE A 226 7.91 -5.91 -11.36
C PHE A 226 7.20 -6.65 -12.49
N VAL A 227 7.96 -7.43 -13.25
CA VAL A 227 7.41 -8.32 -14.27
C VAL A 227 7.93 -9.73 -14.12
N PHE A 228 7.01 -10.72 -14.12
CA PHE A 228 7.35 -12.15 -14.17
C PHE A 228 7.55 -12.58 -15.61
N SER A 229 8.77 -13.09 -15.92
CA SER A 229 9.12 -13.62 -17.25
C SER A 229 10.06 -14.81 -17.14
N SER A 230 9.56 -16.01 -17.38
CA SER A 230 10.38 -17.23 -17.40
C SER A 230 11.25 -17.32 -18.65
N SER A 231 10.76 -16.86 -19.80
CA SER A 231 11.46 -16.91 -21.09
C SER A 231 12.43 -15.75 -21.32
N LEU A 232 12.19 -14.60 -20.63
CA LEU A 232 12.82 -13.30 -20.88
C LEU A 232 12.48 -12.72 -22.28
N ASN A 233 11.49 -13.26 -22.96
CA ASN A 233 10.94 -12.67 -24.18
C ASN A 233 10.03 -11.50 -23.78
N LEU A 234 10.59 -10.29 -23.75
CA LEU A 234 9.94 -9.06 -23.29
C LEU A 234 10.08 -7.96 -24.34
N ASP A 235 9.01 -7.21 -24.53
CA ASP A 235 9.06 -5.99 -25.35
C ASP A 235 9.77 -4.88 -24.55
N TRP A 236 11.07 -4.72 -24.80
CA TRP A 236 11.91 -3.73 -24.13
C TRP A 236 11.57 -2.28 -24.51
N GLU A 237 10.78 -2.07 -25.56
CA GLU A 237 10.27 -0.74 -25.97
C GLU A 237 8.97 -0.37 -25.24
N ALA A 238 8.37 -1.30 -24.50
CA ALA A 238 7.15 -1.04 -23.77
C ALA A 238 7.34 0.11 -22.73
N PRO A 239 6.30 0.94 -22.50
CA PRO A 239 6.34 2.02 -21.50
C PRO A 239 6.73 1.57 -20.09
N PHE A 240 6.51 0.30 -19.77
CA PHE A 240 6.99 -0.31 -18.53
C PHE A 240 8.51 -0.12 -18.35
N PHE A 241 9.30 -0.31 -19.41
CA PHE A 241 10.76 -0.21 -19.36
C PHE A 241 11.27 1.20 -19.63
N THR A 242 10.66 1.92 -20.56
CA THR A 242 11.18 3.20 -21.05
C THR A 242 10.90 4.38 -20.12
N LEU A 243 9.80 4.32 -19.35
CA LEU A 243 9.46 5.35 -18.38
C LEU A 243 10.36 5.30 -17.13
N PRO A 244 10.64 6.44 -16.48
CA PRO A 244 11.43 6.53 -15.25
C PRO A 244 10.90 5.66 -14.12
N GLY A 245 11.77 5.36 -13.15
CA GLY A 245 11.46 4.59 -11.94
C GLY A 245 12.05 3.17 -11.97
N LYS A 246 12.14 2.53 -10.79
CA LYS A 246 12.75 1.23 -10.59
C LYS A 246 11.93 0.10 -11.23
N LYS A 247 12.61 -0.80 -11.93
CA LYS A 247 12.03 -1.95 -12.62
C LYS A 247 12.78 -3.21 -12.22
N VAL A 248 12.04 -4.30 -12.05
CA VAL A 248 12.62 -5.60 -11.73
C VAL A 248 12.01 -6.67 -12.63
N VAL A 249 12.86 -7.42 -13.33
CA VAL A 249 12.45 -8.62 -14.05
C VAL A 249 12.67 -9.81 -13.14
N VAL A 250 11.58 -10.46 -12.74
CA VAL A 250 11.61 -11.70 -11.96
C VAL A 250 11.63 -12.87 -12.92
N THR A 251 12.63 -13.74 -12.79
CA THR A 251 12.86 -14.82 -13.77
C THR A 251 13.38 -16.10 -13.12
N SER A 252 13.22 -17.21 -13.81
CA SER A 252 13.88 -18.49 -13.47
C SER A 252 15.23 -18.68 -14.16
N LYS A 253 15.61 -17.81 -15.09
CA LYS A 253 16.88 -17.88 -15.81
C LYS A 253 18.04 -17.39 -14.94
N ARG A 254 19.23 -17.96 -15.13
CA ARG A 254 20.48 -17.53 -14.49
C ARG A 254 21.26 -16.56 -15.35
N ASN A 255 21.20 -16.74 -16.67
CA ASN A 255 21.82 -15.84 -17.64
C ASN A 255 20.79 -14.81 -18.12
N PHE A 256 21.17 -13.55 -18.11
CA PHE A 256 20.30 -12.43 -18.47
C PHE A 256 20.67 -11.91 -19.85
N PRO A 257 19.68 -11.47 -20.64
CA PRO A 257 19.92 -10.89 -21.96
C PRO A 257 20.61 -9.53 -21.83
N THR A 258 21.28 -9.12 -22.88
CA THR A 258 21.73 -7.73 -23.02
C THR A 258 20.51 -6.81 -23.10
N VAL A 259 20.48 -5.81 -22.25
CA VAL A 259 19.38 -4.86 -22.15
C VAL A 259 19.76 -3.56 -22.86
N PRO A 260 18.85 -2.91 -23.61
CA PRO A 260 19.11 -1.63 -24.24
C PRO A 260 19.63 -0.59 -23.23
N LYS A 261 20.74 0.10 -23.54
CA LYS A 261 21.42 1.08 -22.65
C LYS A 261 20.49 2.21 -22.16
N LYS A 262 19.44 2.53 -22.92
CA LYS A 262 18.42 3.53 -22.56
C LYS A 262 17.56 3.14 -21.36
N ILE A 263 17.47 1.84 -21.00
CA ILE A 263 16.67 1.38 -19.86
C ILE A 263 17.47 1.57 -18.58
N LYS A 264 17.06 2.55 -17.78
CA LYS A 264 17.68 2.85 -16.48
C LYS A 264 16.97 2.17 -15.32
N GLN A 265 17.66 1.98 -14.20
CA GLN A 265 17.10 1.42 -12.95
C GLN A 265 16.41 0.07 -13.15
N LEU A 266 16.98 -0.81 -13.98
CA LEU A 266 16.52 -2.18 -14.18
C LEU A 266 17.43 -3.15 -13.43
N THR A 267 16.79 -4.10 -12.73
CA THR A 267 17.47 -5.23 -12.07
C THR A 267 16.78 -6.55 -12.40
N PHE A 268 17.50 -7.66 -12.27
CA PHE A 268 16.96 -8.98 -12.41
C PHE A 268 16.90 -9.68 -11.05
N MET A 269 15.80 -10.38 -10.77
CA MET A 269 15.61 -11.18 -9.57
C MET A 269 15.39 -12.63 -9.96
N ASN A 270 16.40 -13.48 -9.74
CA ASN A 270 16.23 -14.92 -9.98
C ASN A 270 15.35 -15.54 -8.88
N CYS A 271 14.26 -16.19 -9.30
CA CYS A 271 13.34 -16.93 -8.44
C CYS A 271 13.01 -18.28 -9.10
N ASP A 272 14.00 -19.08 -9.40
CA ASP A 272 13.82 -20.36 -10.10
C ASP A 272 13.32 -21.48 -9.19
N LYS A 273 12.46 -22.32 -9.77
CA LYS A 273 12.08 -23.63 -9.27
C LYS A 273 12.58 -24.68 -10.26
N LYS A 274 13.65 -25.41 -9.90
CA LYS A 274 14.28 -26.42 -10.76
C LYS A 274 14.71 -25.90 -12.15
N GLY A 275 15.10 -24.61 -12.25
CA GLY A 275 15.62 -23.99 -13.48
C GLY A 275 14.60 -23.67 -14.58
N LYS A 276 13.34 -24.03 -14.44
CA LYS A 276 12.33 -23.92 -15.53
C LYS A 276 11.21 -22.92 -15.25
N VAL A 277 10.77 -22.81 -14.01
CA VAL A 277 9.57 -22.04 -13.62
C VAL A 277 9.92 -21.02 -12.54
N ILE A 278 9.27 -19.88 -12.55
CA ILE A 278 9.38 -18.89 -11.47
C ILE A 278 8.63 -19.42 -10.24
N ASP A 279 9.30 -19.45 -9.11
CA ASP A 279 8.74 -19.82 -7.83
C ASP A 279 8.18 -18.57 -7.13
N SER A 280 6.85 -18.45 -7.09
CA SER A 280 6.17 -17.32 -6.48
C SER A 280 6.41 -17.22 -4.97
N LYS A 281 6.54 -18.38 -4.28
CA LYS A 281 6.84 -18.40 -2.84
C LYS A 281 8.26 -17.90 -2.55
N LYS A 282 9.23 -18.31 -3.38
CA LYS A 282 10.61 -17.81 -3.31
C LYS A 282 10.68 -16.31 -3.59
N PHE A 283 9.89 -15.83 -4.54
CA PHE A 283 9.72 -14.39 -4.79
C PHE A 283 9.22 -13.69 -3.53
N ILE A 284 8.12 -14.13 -2.93
CA ILE A 284 7.56 -13.54 -1.70
C ILE A 284 8.60 -13.53 -0.57
N LYS A 285 9.31 -14.66 -0.36
CA LYS A 285 10.39 -14.74 0.65
C LYS A 285 11.49 -13.70 0.42
N LYS A 286 11.84 -13.40 -0.85
CA LYS A 286 12.82 -12.35 -1.16
C LYS A 286 12.26 -10.96 -0.90
N ILE A 287 11.02 -10.69 -1.30
CA ILE A 287 10.36 -9.39 -1.09
C ILE A 287 10.15 -9.11 0.39
N THR A 288 9.84 -10.10 1.21
CA THR A 288 9.66 -9.94 2.67
C THR A 288 10.90 -9.36 3.36
N LYS A 289 12.09 -9.65 2.83
CA LYS A 289 13.36 -9.11 3.35
C LYS A 289 13.58 -7.63 2.99
N LEU A 290 12.77 -7.09 2.08
CA LEU A 290 12.82 -5.68 1.68
C LEU A 290 11.84 -4.86 2.52
N ASN A 291 12.05 -3.56 2.53
CA ASN A 291 11.08 -2.64 3.17
C ASN A 291 9.86 -2.43 2.26
N VAL A 292 9.03 -3.47 2.14
CA VAL A 292 7.81 -3.51 1.30
C VAL A 292 6.66 -4.01 2.16
N ASN A 293 5.59 -3.26 2.26
CA ASN A 293 4.39 -3.63 3.01
C ASN A 293 3.34 -4.27 2.12
N ASN A 294 3.24 -3.84 0.86
CA ASN A 294 2.21 -4.35 -0.04
C ASN A 294 2.65 -4.49 -1.50
N ILE A 295 1.93 -5.35 -2.23
CA ILE A 295 2.07 -5.60 -3.66
C ILE A 295 0.70 -5.49 -4.32
N LEU A 296 0.60 -4.73 -5.40
CA LEU A 296 -0.55 -4.73 -6.30
C LEU A 296 -0.26 -5.66 -7.49
N LEU A 297 -1.00 -6.75 -7.59
CA LEU A 297 -0.98 -7.64 -8.74
C LEU A 297 -1.95 -7.12 -9.82
N GLU A 298 -1.41 -6.60 -10.91
CA GLU A 298 -2.15 -6.23 -12.12
C GLU A 298 -1.69 -7.12 -13.28
N SER A 299 -2.33 -8.26 -13.47
CA SER A 299 -1.86 -9.29 -14.40
C SER A 299 -3.00 -9.93 -15.18
N GLY A 300 -2.66 -10.65 -16.23
CA GLY A 300 -3.58 -11.50 -16.95
C GLY A 300 -3.97 -12.78 -16.17
N PRO A 301 -4.91 -13.57 -16.73
CA PRO A 301 -5.53 -14.73 -16.07
C PRO A 301 -4.55 -15.77 -15.52
N LYS A 302 -3.47 -16.04 -16.23
CA LYS A 302 -2.47 -17.07 -15.83
C LYS A 302 -1.73 -16.71 -14.56
N LEU A 303 -1.14 -15.51 -14.47
CA LEU A 303 -0.38 -15.12 -13.28
C LEU A 303 -1.31 -14.88 -12.10
N PHE A 304 -2.50 -14.31 -12.34
CA PHE A 304 -3.55 -14.21 -11.33
C PHE A 304 -3.93 -15.60 -10.79
N GLY A 305 -4.16 -16.58 -11.68
CA GLY A 305 -4.46 -17.97 -11.33
C GLY A 305 -3.35 -18.61 -10.48
N THR A 306 -2.09 -18.44 -10.89
CA THR A 306 -0.94 -18.95 -10.12
C THR A 306 -0.92 -18.39 -8.69
N PHE A 307 -1.03 -17.09 -8.52
CA PHE A 307 -1.03 -16.47 -7.19
C PHE A 307 -2.22 -16.87 -6.34
N ASN A 308 -3.38 -17.03 -6.97
CA ASN A 308 -4.58 -17.48 -6.28
C ASN A 308 -4.49 -18.95 -5.84
N ASP A 309 -4.04 -19.85 -6.71
CA ASP A 309 -3.87 -21.28 -6.43
C ASP A 309 -2.86 -21.55 -5.32
N GLU A 310 -1.82 -20.73 -5.23
CA GLU A 310 -0.82 -20.78 -4.17
C GLU A 310 -1.23 -20.06 -2.88
N ASN A 311 -2.48 -19.54 -2.79
CA ASN A 311 -3.02 -18.79 -1.64
C ASN A 311 -2.19 -17.55 -1.26
N LEU A 312 -1.63 -16.86 -2.25
CA LEU A 312 -0.80 -15.68 -2.02
C LEU A 312 -1.59 -14.37 -1.95
N ILE A 313 -2.81 -14.33 -2.54
CA ILE A 313 -3.64 -13.11 -2.59
C ILE A 313 -4.41 -12.95 -1.29
N ASP A 314 -4.28 -11.79 -0.66
CA ASP A 314 -4.96 -11.44 0.59
C ASP A 314 -6.26 -10.64 0.34
N GLU A 315 -6.31 -9.84 -0.75
CA GLU A 315 -7.47 -9.02 -1.11
C GLU A 315 -7.66 -8.98 -2.63
N TYR A 316 -8.89 -9.12 -3.08
CA TYR A 316 -9.29 -9.06 -4.49
C TYR A 316 -10.07 -7.80 -4.74
N ILE A 317 -9.72 -7.04 -5.78
CA ILE A 317 -10.40 -5.81 -6.19
C ILE A 317 -10.90 -6.00 -7.61
N PHE A 318 -12.20 -6.17 -7.77
CA PHE A 318 -12.85 -6.35 -9.05
C PHE A 318 -13.51 -5.05 -9.51
N TYR A 319 -13.25 -4.66 -10.75
CA TYR A 319 -14.01 -3.63 -11.47
C TYR A 319 -14.80 -4.32 -12.56
N ILE A 320 -16.11 -4.27 -12.47
CA ILE A 320 -17.03 -5.01 -13.33
C ILE A 320 -17.82 -4.02 -14.17
N SER A 321 -17.65 -4.09 -15.51
CA SER A 321 -18.46 -3.31 -16.43
C SER A 321 -19.84 -3.94 -16.63
N LYS A 322 -20.82 -3.15 -17.06
CA LYS A 322 -22.16 -3.66 -17.39
C LYS A 322 -22.20 -4.48 -18.70
N GLU A 323 -21.16 -4.41 -19.51
CA GLU A 323 -21.05 -5.08 -20.80
C GLU A 323 -20.82 -6.58 -20.65
N LYS A 324 -21.39 -7.38 -21.54
CA LYS A 324 -21.12 -8.82 -21.70
C LYS A 324 -20.27 -9.02 -22.95
N LEU A 325 -19.15 -9.70 -22.84
CA LEU A 325 -18.19 -9.92 -23.93
C LEU A 325 -18.37 -11.26 -24.63
N LYS A 326 -19.06 -12.21 -24.00
CA LYS A 326 -19.38 -13.56 -24.55
C LYS A 326 -18.11 -14.26 -25.09
N GLU A 327 -18.21 -14.84 -26.29
CA GLU A 327 -17.15 -15.56 -27.01
C GLU A 327 -15.96 -14.69 -27.43
N LYS A 328 -16.13 -13.36 -27.45
CA LYS A 328 -15.09 -12.40 -27.89
C LYS A 328 -13.91 -12.29 -26.95
N ALA A 329 -14.04 -12.80 -25.71
CA ALA A 329 -13.03 -12.65 -24.69
C ALA A 329 -12.85 -13.91 -23.83
N LEU A 330 -11.68 -14.01 -23.16
CA LEU A 330 -11.34 -15.07 -22.25
C LEU A 330 -11.78 -14.74 -20.83
N HIS A 331 -12.00 -15.75 -20.01
CA HIS A 331 -12.30 -15.59 -18.59
C HIS A 331 -11.15 -14.88 -17.85
N PHE A 332 -11.48 -14.15 -16.79
CA PHE A 332 -10.48 -13.40 -16.00
C PHE A 332 -9.54 -14.29 -15.17
N TYR A 333 -9.89 -15.54 -14.98
CA TYR A 333 -9.18 -16.49 -14.16
C TYR A 333 -8.81 -17.75 -14.96
N GLU A 334 -7.54 -18.12 -14.91
CA GLU A 334 -6.99 -19.34 -15.51
C GLU A 334 -6.13 -20.01 -14.43
N GLY A 335 -6.77 -20.69 -13.49
CA GLY A 335 -6.17 -21.43 -12.39
C GLY A 335 -6.68 -22.86 -12.31
N LYS A 336 -6.06 -23.66 -11.42
CA LYS A 336 -6.40 -25.06 -11.20
C LYS A 336 -7.64 -25.26 -10.31
N LYS A 337 -7.94 -24.28 -9.44
CA LYS A 337 -9.05 -24.35 -8.49
C LYS A 337 -10.33 -23.85 -9.14
N ASN A 338 -11.39 -24.62 -9.05
CA ASN A 338 -12.72 -24.12 -9.42
C ASN A 338 -13.26 -23.22 -8.28
N LEU A 339 -13.20 -21.90 -8.48
CA LEU A 339 -13.55 -20.91 -7.46
C LEU A 339 -14.76 -20.09 -7.88
N ASN A 340 -15.74 -20.03 -7.01
CA ASN A 340 -16.85 -19.09 -7.12
C ASN A 340 -16.55 -17.85 -6.26
N PHE A 341 -15.99 -16.80 -6.90
CA PHE A 341 -15.64 -15.55 -6.20
C PHE A 341 -16.86 -14.79 -5.68
N PHE A 342 -18.00 -14.89 -6.34
CA PHE A 342 -19.17 -14.04 -6.08
C PHE A 342 -20.37 -14.77 -5.42
N GLY A 343 -20.32 -16.07 -5.30
CA GLY A 343 -21.42 -16.87 -4.70
C GLY A 343 -20.97 -17.91 -3.69
N GLY A 344 -19.68 -17.99 -3.39
CA GLY A 344 -19.10 -19.03 -2.54
C GLY A 344 -18.93 -18.62 -1.08
N LYS A 345 -18.98 -19.61 -0.17
CA LYS A 345 -18.70 -19.42 1.26
C LYS A 345 -17.26 -19.05 1.57
N GLN A 346 -16.35 -19.04 0.58
CA GLN A 346 -14.90 -18.86 0.75
C GLN A 346 -14.47 -17.39 0.85
N PHE A 347 -15.30 -16.45 0.40
CA PHE A 347 -15.01 -15.04 0.37
C PHE A 347 -16.04 -14.22 1.13
N VAL A 348 -15.59 -13.08 1.63
CA VAL A 348 -16.42 -12.05 2.27
C VAL A 348 -16.31 -10.78 1.42
N ILE A 349 -17.44 -10.15 1.11
CA ILE A 349 -17.47 -8.81 0.51
C ILE A 349 -17.12 -7.81 1.61
N VAL A 350 -16.00 -7.10 1.41
CA VAL A 350 -15.51 -6.05 2.32
C VAL A 350 -16.08 -4.69 1.93
N GLU A 351 -16.19 -4.46 0.63
CA GLU A 351 -16.69 -3.22 0.04
C GLU A 351 -17.40 -3.52 -1.27
N GLU A 352 -18.52 -2.86 -1.49
CA GLU A 352 -19.22 -2.82 -2.75
C GLU A 352 -19.64 -1.39 -3.03
N SER A 353 -19.26 -0.85 -4.19
CA SER A 353 -19.53 0.53 -4.57
C SER A 353 -19.60 0.71 -6.09
N ASN A 354 -20.18 1.80 -6.55
CA ASN A 354 -20.17 2.18 -7.97
C ASN A 354 -19.03 3.18 -8.23
N VAL A 355 -18.29 2.96 -9.31
CA VAL A 355 -17.22 3.87 -9.76
C VAL A 355 -17.52 4.28 -11.20
N GLY A 356 -18.25 5.38 -11.36
CA GLY A 356 -18.90 5.76 -12.62
C GLY A 356 -20.00 4.76 -12.96
N LYS A 357 -19.93 4.14 -14.14
CA LYS A 357 -20.89 3.11 -14.58
C LYS A 357 -20.48 1.68 -14.19
N ASP A 358 -19.27 1.51 -13.67
CA ASP A 358 -18.73 0.20 -13.31
C ASP A 358 -18.95 -0.08 -11.81
N LYS A 359 -19.09 -1.36 -11.47
CA LYS A 359 -19.19 -1.84 -10.10
C LYS A 359 -17.81 -2.19 -9.59
N LYS A 360 -17.45 -1.72 -8.39
CA LYS A 360 -16.26 -2.11 -7.65
C LYS A 360 -16.65 -3.05 -6.52
N ILE A 361 -15.98 -4.19 -6.43
CA ILE A 361 -16.18 -5.16 -5.34
C ILE A 361 -14.80 -5.50 -4.76
N ILE A 362 -14.68 -5.39 -3.44
CA ILE A 362 -13.50 -5.85 -2.71
C ILE A 362 -13.87 -7.10 -1.92
N LEU A 363 -13.12 -8.18 -2.16
CA LEU A 363 -13.28 -9.45 -1.47
C LEU A 363 -12.04 -9.79 -0.65
N ARG A 364 -12.25 -10.49 0.47
CA ARG A 364 -11.19 -11.19 1.21
C ARG A 364 -11.57 -12.64 1.42
N LYS A 365 -10.58 -13.51 1.56
CA LYS A 365 -10.81 -14.88 2.04
C LYS A 365 -11.27 -14.83 3.49
N LYS A 366 -12.17 -15.77 3.83
CA LYS A 366 -12.59 -16.02 5.23
C LYS A 366 -11.49 -16.66 6.03
#